data_0950620d8c4bed3246aba8f2970f243c
#
_entry.id   0950620d8c4bed3246aba8f2970f243c
#
_cell.length_a   1.000
_cell.length_b   1.000
_cell.length_c   1.000
_cell.angle_alpha   90.00
_cell.angle_beta   90.00
_cell.angle_gamma   90.00
#
_symmetry.space_group_name_H-M   'P 1'
#
loop_
_entity.id
_entity.type
_entity.pdbx_description
1 polymer ?
#
loop_
_entity_poly.entity_id
_entity_poly.type
_entity_poly.pdbx_seq_one_letter_code
_entity_poly.pdbx_strand_id
1 'polypeptide(L)'
;MRANTTRGPIKVLVVLTYLAMIGANVLANVLPLNGRNTGDVSNAYPSLFTPAGFTFSIWGVIYLLLGAHVLYQLGLFRDAPDTAEQSALLNRVGVLFAVSSVANTAWVFAWHYDYIPLTAVLTSVILVCLALIATTLRRAHLSARQRWFIGVPFSVYFGWATVATVANITVLLVSWKWDGFGLPESTWAVIIVLVAMAIGTVTMLRNNDVAYGLVFTWAYLGILSRQMSADGLAGRYPAVICAVIASLVIYVVVEAMILRGRRVRNAAPT
;
A
#
# COMPACT_ATOMS: atom_id res chain seq x y z
N MET A 1 29.72 10.15 -25.91
CA MET A 1 28.36 9.95 -25.37
C MET A 1 28.42 10.02 -23.84
N ARG A 2 27.87 11.05 -23.21
CA ARG A 2 27.77 11.08 -21.73
C ARG A 2 26.76 10.02 -21.29
N ALA A 3 27.21 9.04 -20.52
CA ALA A 3 26.31 8.08 -19.88
C ALA A 3 25.22 8.87 -19.14
N ASN A 4 23.97 8.62 -19.48
CA ASN A 4 22.82 9.31 -18.88
C ASN A 4 22.59 8.67 -17.51
N THR A 5 23.43 9.02 -16.54
CA THR A 5 23.35 8.53 -15.15
C THR A 5 22.11 9.11 -14.47
N THR A 6 21.53 8.36 -13.55
CA THR A 6 20.47 8.89 -12.66
C THR A 6 20.91 10.23 -12.10
N ARG A 7 20.11 11.28 -12.33
CA ARG A 7 20.49 12.66 -11.99
C ARG A 7 20.76 12.78 -10.49
N GLY A 8 21.92 13.34 -10.12
CA GLY A 8 22.32 13.54 -8.73
C GLY A 8 21.22 14.20 -7.87
N PRO A 9 20.58 15.29 -8.34
CA PRO A 9 19.49 15.93 -7.60
C PRO A 9 18.30 15.00 -7.27
N ILE A 10 17.95 14.06 -8.15
CA ILE A 10 16.84 13.11 -7.89
C ILE A 10 17.24 12.11 -6.80
N LYS A 11 18.49 11.65 -6.78
CA LYS A 11 18.98 10.78 -5.70
C LYS A 11 18.89 11.47 -4.34
N VAL A 12 19.33 12.71 -4.25
CA VAL A 12 19.25 13.52 -3.03
C VAL A 12 17.79 13.71 -2.62
N LEU A 13 16.92 14.08 -3.54
CA LEU A 13 15.48 14.26 -3.29
C LEU A 13 14.85 12.97 -2.71
N VAL A 14 15.11 11.82 -3.32
CA VAL A 14 14.60 10.52 -2.87
C VAL A 14 15.07 10.19 -1.46
N VAL A 15 16.35 10.41 -1.15
CA VAL A 15 16.89 10.15 0.19
C VAL A 15 16.24 11.06 1.22
N LEU A 16 16.19 12.37 0.97
CA LEU A 16 15.64 13.34 1.92
C LEU A 16 14.16 13.10 2.19
N THR A 17 13.35 12.85 1.15
CA THR A 17 11.92 12.62 1.30
C THR A 17 11.61 11.27 1.95
N TYR A 18 12.40 10.24 1.68
CA TYR A 18 12.32 8.95 2.36
C TYR A 18 12.65 9.08 3.85
N LEU A 19 13.73 9.77 4.21
CA LEU A 19 14.11 10.00 5.60
C LEU A 19 13.06 10.84 6.35
N ALA A 20 12.49 11.86 5.71
CA ALA A 20 11.39 12.64 6.27
C ALA A 20 10.16 11.77 6.52
N MET A 21 9.80 10.91 5.56
CA MET A 21 8.67 9.99 5.69
C MET A 21 8.87 9.02 6.86
N ILE A 22 10.03 8.35 6.94
CA ILE A 22 10.31 7.44 8.06
C ILE A 22 10.36 8.19 9.38
N GLY A 23 11.07 9.32 9.43
CA GLY A 23 11.17 10.14 10.63
C GLY A 23 9.81 10.53 11.19
N ALA A 24 8.90 11.02 10.35
CA ALA A 24 7.54 11.36 10.76
C ALA A 24 6.77 10.14 11.29
N ASN A 25 6.85 8.99 10.62
CA ASN A 25 6.15 7.78 11.04
C ASN A 25 6.73 7.17 12.33
N VAL A 26 8.05 7.20 12.52
CA VAL A 26 8.69 6.76 13.76
C VAL A 26 8.30 7.69 14.91
N LEU A 27 8.39 9.01 14.71
CA LEU A 27 7.98 10.00 15.71
C LEU A 27 6.52 9.81 16.13
N ALA A 28 5.62 9.57 15.18
CA ALA A 28 4.20 9.37 15.44
C ALA A 28 3.89 8.13 16.32
N ASN A 29 4.77 7.14 16.31
CA ASN A 29 4.57 5.90 17.08
C ASN A 29 5.41 5.85 18.36
N VAL A 30 6.59 6.49 18.40
CA VAL A 30 7.50 6.51 19.55
C VAL A 30 7.18 7.68 20.49
N LEU A 31 6.90 8.85 19.91
CA LEU A 31 6.44 10.03 20.62
C LEU A 31 5.02 10.32 20.14
N PRO A 32 3.98 9.82 20.85
CA PRO A 32 2.61 9.90 20.35
C PRO A 32 2.24 11.35 20.04
N LEU A 33 2.19 11.67 18.73
CA LEU A 33 1.81 12.99 18.24
C LEU A 33 0.39 13.31 18.71
N ASN A 34 0.18 14.48 19.28
CA ASN A 34 -1.11 14.86 19.85
C ASN A 34 -1.64 13.84 20.89
N GLY A 35 -0.73 13.15 21.62
CA GLY A 35 -1.07 12.17 22.66
C GLY A 35 -1.65 10.84 22.16
N ARG A 36 -1.58 10.56 20.86
CA ARG A 36 -2.16 9.35 20.23
C ARG A 36 -1.18 8.73 19.23
N ASN A 37 -1.21 7.40 19.10
CA ASN A 37 -0.55 6.70 18.00
C ASN A 37 -1.51 6.55 16.79
N THR A 38 -0.99 6.10 15.65
CA THR A 38 -1.77 5.96 14.41
C THR A 38 -3.00 5.05 14.57
N GLY A 39 -2.88 4.00 15.37
CA GLY A 39 -3.98 3.07 15.66
C GLY A 39 -5.07 3.69 16.54
N ASP A 40 -4.68 4.53 17.53
CA ASP A 40 -5.62 5.21 18.40
C ASP A 40 -6.53 6.17 17.62
N VAL A 41 -5.96 6.90 16.67
CA VAL A 41 -6.74 7.76 15.77
C VAL A 41 -7.71 6.91 14.93
N SER A 42 -7.25 5.77 14.38
CA SER A 42 -8.13 4.86 13.64
C SER A 42 -9.28 4.35 14.48
N ASN A 43 -9.05 4.05 15.77
CA ASN A 43 -10.07 3.59 16.69
C ASN A 43 -11.07 4.67 17.11
N ALA A 44 -10.71 5.95 16.99
CA ALA A 44 -11.62 7.07 17.26
C ALA A 44 -12.72 7.22 16.17
N TYR A 45 -12.53 6.59 15.01
CA TYR A 45 -13.49 6.54 13.90
C TYR A 45 -13.88 5.09 13.61
N PRO A 46 -14.68 4.43 14.49
CA PRO A 46 -14.98 3.02 14.38
C PRO A 46 -15.70 2.70 13.09
N SER A 47 -15.24 1.66 12.40
CA SER A 47 -15.92 1.08 11.24
C SER A 47 -15.74 -0.44 11.25
N LEU A 48 -16.68 -1.15 10.64
CA LEU A 48 -16.60 -2.61 10.50
C LEU A 48 -15.53 -3.07 9.49
N PHE A 49 -14.97 -2.14 8.72
CA PHE A 49 -13.85 -2.38 7.78
C PHE A 49 -12.47 -2.21 8.44
N THR A 50 -12.40 -1.58 9.61
CA THR A 50 -11.12 -1.34 10.31
C THR A 50 -10.48 -2.67 10.72
N PRO A 51 -9.21 -2.93 10.37
CA PRO A 51 -8.52 -4.16 10.75
C PRO A 51 -8.03 -4.12 12.21
N ALA A 52 -7.62 -5.27 12.75
CA ALA A 52 -6.95 -5.36 14.05
C ALA A 52 -5.62 -4.59 14.04
N GLY A 53 -5.21 -4.05 15.19
CA GLY A 53 -4.06 -3.15 15.33
C GLY A 53 -2.74 -3.73 14.80
N PHE A 54 -2.49 -5.04 14.97
CA PHE A 54 -1.27 -5.69 14.45
C PHE A 54 -1.10 -5.54 12.93
N THR A 55 -2.19 -5.36 12.20
CA THR A 55 -2.18 -5.23 10.72
C THR A 55 -1.34 -4.04 10.26
N PHE A 56 -1.26 -2.98 11.07
CA PHE A 56 -0.45 -1.80 10.79
C PHE A 56 1.06 -2.06 10.84
N SER A 57 1.51 -3.22 11.38
CA SER A 57 2.94 -3.61 11.36
C SER A 57 3.51 -3.75 9.94
N ILE A 58 2.65 -3.88 8.93
CA ILE A 58 3.07 -3.88 7.51
C ILE A 58 3.85 -2.62 7.12
N TRP A 59 3.66 -1.50 7.83
CA TRP A 59 4.45 -0.30 7.59
C TRP A 59 5.95 -0.55 7.79
N GLY A 60 6.33 -1.38 8.78
CA GLY A 60 7.72 -1.79 8.98
C GLY A 60 8.29 -2.51 7.75
N VAL A 61 7.52 -3.42 7.17
CA VAL A 61 7.92 -4.15 5.94
C VAL A 61 8.05 -3.18 4.77
N ILE A 62 7.08 -2.27 4.60
CA ILE A 62 7.09 -1.25 3.53
C ILE A 62 8.34 -0.39 3.66
N TYR A 63 8.65 0.14 4.84
CA TYR A 63 9.81 1.01 5.03
C TYR A 63 11.13 0.29 4.77
N LEU A 64 11.29 -0.95 5.21
CA LEU A 64 12.49 -1.76 4.91
C LEU A 64 12.66 -1.98 3.39
N LEU A 65 11.58 -2.34 2.70
CA LEU A 65 11.61 -2.54 1.25
C LEU A 65 11.92 -1.24 0.49
N LEU A 66 11.31 -0.11 0.91
CA LEU A 66 11.59 1.20 0.31
C LEU A 66 13.02 1.67 0.63
N GLY A 67 13.55 1.34 1.81
CA GLY A 67 14.97 1.57 2.15
C GLY A 67 15.91 0.81 1.21
N ALA A 68 15.62 -0.46 0.95
CA ALA A 68 16.37 -1.24 -0.03
C ALA A 68 16.30 -0.64 -1.44
N HIS A 69 15.12 -0.10 -1.85
CA HIS A 69 14.99 0.64 -3.10
C HIS A 69 15.83 1.92 -3.11
N VAL A 70 15.85 2.71 -2.05
CA VAL A 70 16.67 3.92 -1.95
C VAL A 70 18.15 3.59 -2.10
N LEU A 71 18.65 2.57 -1.42
CA LEU A 71 20.03 2.10 -1.56
C LEU A 71 20.33 1.67 -2.99
N TYR A 72 19.39 0.96 -3.64
CA TYR A 72 19.52 0.59 -5.05
C TYR A 72 19.56 1.82 -5.95
N GLN A 73 18.76 2.83 -5.71
CA GLN A 73 18.74 4.08 -6.46
C GLN A 73 20.05 4.89 -6.31
N LEU A 74 20.70 4.81 -5.15
CA LEU A 74 22.02 5.38 -4.91
C LEU A 74 23.12 4.68 -5.70
N GLY A 75 22.90 3.47 -6.17
CA GLY A 75 23.86 2.68 -6.97
C GLY A 75 24.38 1.44 -6.27
N LEU A 76 23.95 1.16 -5.03
CA LEU A 76 24.29 -0.08 -4.33
C LEU A 76 23.57 -1.27 -4.97
N PHE A 77 24.15 -2.45 -4.85
CA PHE A 77 23.59 -3.71 -5.36
C PHE A 77 23.35 -3.76 -6.88
N ARG A 78 24.08 -2.95 -7.66
CA ARG A 78 24.06 -2.97 -9.12
C ARG A 78 25.22 -3.80 -9.67
N ASP A 79 24.96 -4.55 -10.75
CA ASP A 79 25.98 -5.38 -11.40
C ASP A 79 26.76 -4.58 -12.46
N ALA A 80 26.16 -3.53 -13.01
CA ALA A 80 26.73 -2.72 -14.08
C ALA A 80 26.19 -1.27 -14.02
N PRO A 81 26.84 -0.32 -14.68
CA PRO A 81 26.31 1.02 -14.86
C PRO A 81 24.95 1.00 -15.55
N ASP A 82 24.06 1.93 -15.17
CA ASP A 82 22.73 2.03 -15.77
C ASP A 82 22.80 2.39 -17.26
N THR A 83 21.96 1.74 -18.05
CA THR A 83 21.65 2.21 -19.40
C THR A 83 20.85 3.52 -19.34
N ALA A 84 20.75 4.23 -20.46
CA ALA A 84 19.94 5.43 -20.57
C ALA A 84 18.45 5.16 -20.21
N GLU A 85 17.93 4.01 -20.62
CA GLU A 85 16.56 3.58 -20.33
C GLU A 85 16.36 3.30 -18.84
N GLN A 86 17.30 2.60 -18.21
CA GLN A 86 17.27 2.32 -16.76
C GLN A 86 17.37 3.61 -15.94
N SER A 87 18.22 4.55 -16.37
CA SER A 87 18.33 5.86 -15.73
C SER A 87 17.04 6.67 -15.85
N ALA A 88 16.38 6.64 -17.02
CA ALA A 88 15.09 7.31 -17.21
C ALA A 88 13.99 6.68 -16.34
N LEU A 89 13.94 5.34 -16.24
CA LEU A 89 13.04 4.61 -15.38
C LEU A 89 13.24 5.01 -13.91
N LEU A 90 14.47 4.96 -13.40
CA LEU A 90 14.80 5.30 -12.02
C LEU A 90 14.50 6.78 -11.70
N ASN A 91 14.74 7.69 -12.65
CA ASN A 91 14.40 9.09 -12.48
C ASN A 91 12.89 9.30 -12.35
N ARG A 92 12.10 8.64 -13.21
CA ARG A 92 10.63 8.73 -13.16
C ARG A 92 10.07 8.14 -11.87
N VAL A 93 10.50 6.94 -11.50
CA VAL A 93 10.10 6.28 -10.24
C VAL A 93 10.53 7.13 -9.05
N GLY A 94 11.76 7.67 -9.05
CA GLY A 94 12.28 8.50 -7.97
C GLY A 94 11.48 9.78 -7.73
N VAL A 95 11.05 10.47 -8.79
CA VAL A 95 10.20 11.67 -8.65
C VAL A 95 8.83 11.31 -8.07
N LEU A 96 8.16 10.29 -8.60
CA LEU A 96 6.86 9.85 -8.10
C LEU A 96 6.93 9.35 -6.66
N PHE A 97 8.01 8.64 -6.32
CA PHE A 97 8.27 8.19 -4.96
C PHE A 97 8.50 9.38 -4.01
N ALA A 98 9.28 10.38 -4.41
CA ALA A 98 9.50 11.57 -3.60
C ALA A 98 8.19 12.33 -3.33
N VAL A 99 7.32 12.49 -4.34
CA VAL A 99 6.00 13.10 -4.16
C VAL A 99 5.13 12.27 -3.18
N SER A 100 5.10 10.94 -3.34
CA SER A 100 4.35 10.07 -2.43
C SER A 100 4.90 10.10 -1.00
N SER A 101 6.22 10.23 -0.82
CA SER A 101 6.86 10.32 0.49
C SER A 101 6.53 11.63 1.21
N VAL A 102 6.52 12.75 0.48
CA VAL A 102 6.07 14.05 1.01
C VAL A 102 4.59 14.00 1.40
N ALA A 103 3.75 13.43 0.54
CA ALA A 103 2.32 13.27 0.83
C ALA A 103 2.10 12.36 2.05
N ASN A 104 2.88 11.28 2.21
CA ASN A 104 2.81 10.40 3.38
C ASN A 104 3.25 11.13 4.66
N THR A 105 4.33 11.90 4.60
CA THR A 105 4.77 12.74 5.73
C THR A 105 3.66 13.69 6.17
N ALA A 106 3.06 14.42 5.22
CA ALA A 106 1.95 15.33 5.52
C ALA A 106 0.72 14.57 6.05
N TRP A 107 0.45 13.36 5.52
CA TRP A 107 -0.65 12.51 5.99
C TRP A 107 -0.51 12.14 7.46
N VAL A 108 0.70 11.81 7.93
CA VAL A 108 0.95 11.48 9.35
C VAL A 108 0.50 12.63 10.26
N PHE A 109 0.88 13.86 9.94
CA PHE A 109 0.47 15.02 10.73
C PHE A 109 -1.04 15.27 10.60
N ALA A 110 -1.59 15.27 9.39
CA ALA A 110 -3.02 15.48 9.18
C ALA A 110 -3.86 14.44 9.94
N TRP A 111 -3.40 13.17 9.99
CA TRP A 111 -4.06 12.08 10.69
C TRP A 111 -4.08 12.29 12.21
N HIS A 112 -2.96 12.64 12.80
CA HIS A 112 -2.85 12.82 14.26
C HIS A 112 -3.52 14.10 14.78
N TYR A 113 -3.72 15.09 13.91
CA TYR A 113 -4.44 16.33 14.25
C TYR A 113 -5.89 16.35 13.73
N ASP A 114 -6.46 15.18 13.36
CA ASP A 114 -7.85 15.00 12.94
C ASP A 114 -8.29 15.83 11.71
N TYR A 115 -7.34 16.22 10.82
CA TYR A 115 -7.67 16.85 9.54
C TYR A 115 -8.14 15.78 8.52
N ILE A 116 -9.22 15.05 8.87
CA ILE A 116 -9.68 13.86 8.13
C ILE A 116 -9.92 14.11 6.64
N PRO A 117 -10.55 15.21 6.17
CA PRO A 117 -10.68 15.46 4.74
C PRO A 117 -9.33 15.55 4.03
N LEU A 118 -8.33 16.17 4.67
CA LEU A 118 -6.98 16.27 4.13
C LEU A 118 -6.29 14.91 4.06
N THR A 119 -6.51 14.03 5.03
CA THR A 119 -5.93 12.67 4.99
C THR A 119 -6.44 11.88 3.78
N ALA A 120 -7.72 12.01 3.43
CA ALA A 120 -8.30 11.35 2.26
C ALA A 120 -7.70 11.88 0.94
N VAL A 121 -7.44 13.19 0.85
CA VAL A 121 -6.74 13.78 -0.30
C VAL A 121 -5.30 13.27 -0.40
N LEU A 122 -4.56 13.32 0.71
CA LEU A 122 -3.15 12.91 0.73
C LEU A 122 -2.97 11.41 0.43
N THR A 123 -3.84 10.54 0.96
CA THR A 123 -3.84 9.11 0.61
C THR A 123 -4.15 8.89 -0.87
N SER A 124 -5.06 9.68 -1.44
CA SER A 124 -5.37 9.63 -2.88
C SER A 124 -4.17 10.04 -3.73
N VAL A 125 -3.41 11.06 -3.32
CA VAL A 125 -2.16 11.47 -3.99
C VAL A 125 -1.12 10.35 -3.94
N ILE A 126 -0.93 9.71 -2.77
CA ILE A 126 -0.05 8.55 -2.62
C ILE A 126 -0.47 7.44 -3.57
N LEU A 127 -1.75 7.07 -3.56
CA LEU A 127 -2.31 6.03 -4.41
C LEU A 127 -2.07 6.29 -5.91
N VAL A 128 -2.33 7.52 -6.37
CA VAL A 128 -2.09 7.92 -7.77
C VAL A 128 -0.60 7.80 -8.13
N CYS A 129 0.31 8.30 -7.29
CA CYS A 129 1.75 8.16 -7.52
C CYS A 129 2.15 6.69 -7.67
N LEU A 130 1.67 5.82 -6.77
CA LEU A 130 1.98 4.39 -6.79
C LEU A 130 1.35 3.66 -7.99
N ALA A 131 0.15 4.02 -8.40
CA ALA A 131 -0.49 3.51 -9.61
C ALA A 131 0.29 3.89 -10.88
N LEU A 132 0.83 5.12 -10.94
CA LEU A 132 1.70 5.58 -12.02
C LEU A 132 3.04 4.83 -12.02
N ILE A 133 3.63 4.57 -10.84
CA ILE A 133 4.83 3.72 -10.71
C ILE A 133 4.52 2.30 -11.20
N ALA A 134 3.46 1.67 -10.71
CA ALA A 134 3.06 0.31 -11.12
C ALA A 134 2.86 0.22 -12.64
N THR A 135 2.19 1.21 -13.25
CA THR A 135 2.00 1.29 -14.70
C THR A 135 3.32 1.44 -15.46
N THR A 136 4.25 2.24 -14.91
CA THR A 136 5.60 2.44 -15.48
C THR A 136 6.40 1.13 -15.42
N LEU A 137 6.40 0.46 -14.26
CA LEU A 137 7.14 -0.80 -14.06
C LEU A 137 6.57 -1.95 -14.90
N ARG A 138 5.26 -1.99 -15.11
CA ARG A 138 4.61 -3.00 -15.96
C ARG A 138 5.07 -2.94 -17.42
N ARG A 139 5.42 -1.74 -17.90
CA ARG A 139 5.90 -1.51 -19.28
C ARG A 139 7.40 -1.71 -19.43
N ALA A 140 8.15 -1.78 -18.32
CA ALA A 140 9.60 -1.92 -18.32
C ALA A 140 10.01 -3.40 -18.27
N HIS A 141 11.11 -3.72 -18.97
CA HIS A 141 11.77 -5.02 -18.87
C HIS A 141 12.71 -5.03 -17.65
N LEU A 142 12.20 -5.49 -16.52
CA LEU A 142 12.97 -5.54 -15.28
C LEU A 142 13.77 -6.84 -15.18
N SER A 143 15.06 -6.73 -14.87
CA SER A 143 15.89 -7.87 -14.45
C SER A 143 15.35 -8.46 -13.13
N ALA A 144 15.79 -9.68 -12.77
CA ALA A 144 15.40 -10.29 -11.49
C ALA A 144 15.77 -9.39 -10.31
N ARG A 145 16.95 -8.76 -10.34
CA ARG A 145 17.41 -7.82 -9.30
C ARG A 145 16.54 -6.57 -9.24
N GLN A 146 16.20 -5.98 -10.36
CA GLN A 146 15.31 -4.81 -10.42
C GLN A 146 13.90 -5.14 -9.93
N ARG A 147 13.40 -6.35 -10.17
CA ARG A 147 12.12 -6.79 -9.59
C ARG A 147 12.16 -6.79 -8.07
N TRP A 148 13.27 -7.22 -7.45
CA TRP A 148 13.43 -7.22 -6.00
C TRP A 148 13.59 -5.83 -5.40
N PHE A 149 14.41 -4.96 -6.03
CA PHE A 149 14.73 -3.64 -5.47
C PHE A 149 13.80 -2.51 -5.95
N ILE A 150 13.00 -2.73 -6.99
CA ILE A 150 12.04 -1.73 -7.49
C ILE A 150 10.63 -2.33 -7.52
N GLY A 151 10.43 -3.48 -8.14
CA GLY A 151 9.12 -4.10 -8.29
C GLY A 151 8.45 -4.38 -6.97
N VAL A 152 9.02 -5.26 -6.15
CA VAL A 152 8.44 -5.70 -4.86
C VAL A 152 8.18 -4.54 -3.89
N PRO A 153 9.11 -3.59 -3.66
CA PRO A 153 8.84 -2.46 -2.75
C PRO A 153 7.60 -1.66 -3.13
N PHE A 154 7.48 -1.29 -4.40
CA PHE A 154 6.33 -0.50 -4.85
C PHE A 154 5.05 -1.32 -4.99
N SER A 155 5.12 -2.62 -5.27
CA SER A 155 3.95 -3.50 -5.24
C SER A 155 3.35 -3.61 -3.84
N VAL A 156 4.19 -3.84 -2.83
CA VAL A 156 3.74 -3.92 -1.43
C VAL A 156 3.18 -2.58 -0.97
N TYR A 157 3.88 -1.48 -1.24
CA TYR A 157 3.40 -0.16 -0.87
C TYR A 157 2.10 0.20 -1.59
N PHE A 158 1.97 -0.13 -2.88
CA PHE A 158 0.75 0.12 -3.66
C PHE A 158 -0.44 -0.68 -3.14
N GLY A 159 -0.23 -1.97 -2.80
CA GLY A 159 -1.27 -2.79 -2.19
C GLY A 159 -1.79 -2.16 -0.89
N TRP A 160 -0.87 -1.77 0.00
CA TRP A 160 -1.24 -1.14 1.26
C TRP A 160 -1.92 0.23 1.07
N ALA A 161 -1.40 1.07 0.18
CA ALA A 161 -2.01 2.36 -0.13
C ALA A 161 -3.43 2.23 -0.70
N THR A 162 -3.72 1.16 -1.46
CA THR A 162 -5.07 0.90 -1.97
C THR A 162 -6.03 0.59 -0.81
N VAL A 163 -5.66 -0.32 0.09
CA VAL A 163 -6.45 -0.65 1.29
C VAL A 163 -6.61 0.58 2.19
N ALA A 164 -5.51 1.30 2.44
CA ALA A 164 -5.50 2.48 3.28
C ALA A 164 -6.39 3.61 2.72
N THR A 165 -6.45 3.76 1.40
CA THR A 165 -7.34 4.75 0.77
C THR A 165 -8.81 4.39 0.99
N VAL A 166 -9.19 3.12 0.83
CA VAL A 166 -10.55 2.67 1.15
C VAL A 166 -10.88 2.93 2.62
N ALA A 167 -9.96 2.59 3.53
CA ALA A 167 -10.13 2.86 4.96
C ALA A 167 -10.24 4.36 5.27
N ASN A 168 -9.42 5.22 4.65
CA ASN A 168 -9.49 6.68 4.83
C ASN A 168 -10.82 7.26 4.33
N ILE A 169 -11.33 6.78 3.19
CA ILE A 169 -12.66 7.19 2.70
C ILE A 169 -13.74 6.77 3.69
N THR A 170 -13.65 5.57 4.25
CA THR A 170 -14.57 5.11 5.29
C THR A 170 -14.53 6.00 6.54
N VAL A 171 -13.32 6.32 7.03
CA VAL A 171 -13.12 7.26 8.15
C VAL A 171 -13.69 8.64 7.83
N LEU A 172 -13.51 9.13 6.61
CA LEU A 172 -14.08 10.41 6.18
C LEU A 172 -15.60 10.40 6.27
N LEU A 173 -16.26 9.36 5.76
CA LEU A 173 -17.72 9.22 5.83
C LEU A 173 -18.20 9.14 7.28
N VAL A 174 -17.52 8.39 8.14
CA VAL A 174 -17.81 8.32 9.58
C VAL A 174 -17.65 9.70 10.24
N SER A 175 -16.58 10.43 9.92
CA SER A 175 -16.33 11.77 10.46
C SER A 175 -17.40 12.80 10.08
N TRP A 176 -18.02 12.63 8.91
CA TRP A 176 -19.14 13.44 8.44
C TRP A 176 -20.50 12.97 8.94
N LYS A 177 -20.52 11.90 9.77
CA LYS A 177 -21.77 11.29 10.28
C LYS A 177 -22.73 10.94 9.12
N TRP A 178 -22.16 10.45 8.02
CA TRP A 178 -22.97 10.04 6.87
C TRP A 178 -23.92 8.90 7.26
N ASP A 179 -25.19 9.06 6.95
CA ASP A 179 -26.28 8.14 7.34
C ASP A 179 -26.35 6.83 6.53
N GLY A 180 -25.46 6.66 5.55
CA GLY A 180 -25.44 5.46 4.71
C GLY A 180 -26.69 5.28 3.84
N PHE A 181 -27.40 6.37 3.50
CA PHE A 181 -28.70 6.30 2.83
C PHE A 181 -29.75 5.46 3.60
N GLY A 182 -29.65 5.42 4.92
CA GLY A 182 -30.52 4.63 5.78
C GLY A 182 -30.25 3.12 5.78
N LEU A 183 -29.20 2.65 5.10
CA LEU A 183 -28.80 1.23 5.14
C LEU A 183 -28.03 0.91 6.42
N PRO A 184 -28.16 -0.32 6.96
CA PRO A 184 -27.37 -0.77 8.12
C PRO A 184 -25.87 -0.67 7.86
N GLU A 185 -25.08 -0.34 8.89
CA GLU A 185 -23.61 -0.29 8.83
C GLU A 185 -23.00 -1.60 8.31
N SER A 186 -23.56 -2.74 8.71
CA SER A 186 -23.11 -4.07 8.25
C SER A 186 -23.29 -4.27 6.74
N THR A 187 -24.35 -3.72 6.14
CA THR A 187 -24.57 -3.77 4.70
C THR A 187 -23.50 -2.97 3.97
N TRP A 188 -23.19 -1.75 4.46
CA TRP A 188 -22.12 -0.93 3.88
C TRP A 188 -20.76 -1.59 4.05
N ALA A 189 -20.49 -2.22 5.20
CA ALA A 189 -19.26 -2.96 5.40
C ALA A 189 -19.08 -4.09 4.39
N VAL A 190 -20.13 -4.88 4.12
CA VAL A 190 -20.10 -5.90 3.07
C VAL A 190 -19.82 -5.30 1.69
N ILE A 191 -20.49 -4.19 1.34
CA ILE A 191 -20.26 -3.51 0.07
C ILE A 191 -18.82 -3.05 -0.05
N ILE A 192 -18.26 -2.39 0.98
CA ILE A 192 -16.88 -1.88 0.98
C ILE A 192 -15.88 -3.04 0.87
N VAL A 193 -16.09 -4.14 1.62
CA VAL A 193 -15.26 -5.35 1.53
C VAL A 193 -15.26 -5.90 0.11
N LEU A 194 -16.42 -6.05 -0.52
CA LEU A 194 -16.53 -6.60 -1.87
C LEU A 194 -15.97 -5.64 -2.94
N VAL A 195 -16.17 -4.34 -2.80
CA VAL A 195 -15.57 -3.34 -3.71
C VAL A 195 -14.05 -3.33 -3.58
N ALA A 196 -13.51 -3.33 -2.37
CA ALA A 196 -12.06 -3.40 -2.16
C ALA A 196 -11.49 -4.73 -2.68
N MET A 197 -12.20 -5.85 -2.49
CA MET A 197 -11.84 -7.16 -3.05
C MET A 197 -11.78 -7.10 -4.58
N ALA A 198 -12.77 -6.52 -5.23
CA ALA A 198 -12.81 -6.40 -6.69
C ALA A 198 -11.65 -5.53 -7.21
N ILE A 199 -11.38 -4.37 -6.58
CA ILE A 199 -10.25 -3.51 -6.92
C ILE A 199 -8.93 -4.28 -6.76
N GLY A 200 -8.74 -4.97 -5.64
CA GLY A 200 -7.55 -5.77 -5.37
C GLY A 200 -7.33 -6.86 -6.41
N THR A 201 -8.36 -7.65 -6.67
CA THR A 201 -8.32 -8.76 -7.64
C THR A 201 -8.03 -8.29 -9.06
N VAL A 202 -8.76 -7.28 -9.54
CA VAL A 202 -8.57 -6.72 -10.89
C VAL A 202 -7.17 -6.14 -11.05
N THR A 203 -6.68 -5.41 -10.06
CA THR A 203 -5.34 -4.80 -10.10
C THR A 203 -4.24 -5.86 -10.08
N MET A 204 -4.39 -6.89 -9.24
CA MET A 204 -3.47 -8.02 -9.13
C MET A 204 -3.38 -8.81 -10.45
N LEU A 205 -4.52 -9.13 -11.07
CA LEU A 205 -4.59 -9.82 -12.36
C LEU A 205 -3.99 -8.96 -13.49
N ARG A 206 -4.37 -7.68 -13.56
CA ARG A 206 -3.92 -6.74 -14.60
C ARG A 206 -2.41 -6.52 -14.56
N ASN A 207 -1.83 -6.46 -13.37
CA ASN A 207 -0.40 -6.26 -13.17
C ASN A 207 0.38 -7.58 -13.07
N ASN A 208 -0.31 -8.72 -12.99
CA ASN A 208 0.30 -10.03 -12.74
C ASN A 208 1.18 -9.99 -11.47
N ASP A 209 0.65 -9.41 -10.38
CA ASP A 209 1.42 -8.98 -9.21
C ASP A 209 0.95 -9.67 -7.92
N VAL A 210 1.69 -10.72 -7.53
CA VAL A 210 1.43 -11.48 -6.30
C VAL A 210 1.79 -10.68 -5.05
N ALA A 211 2.85 -9.86 -5.09
CA ALA A 211 3.26 -9.07 -3.91
C ALA A 211 2.18 -8.06 -3.51
N TYR A 212 1.51 -7.46 -4.51
CA TYR A 212 0.34 -6.62 -4.29
C TYR A 212 -0.83 -7.42 -3.66
N GLY A 213 -1.11 -8.63 -4.17
CA GLY A 213 -2.17 -9.51 -3.66
C GLY A 213 -1.96 -9.92 -2.20
N LEU A 214 -0.74 -10.33 -1.85
CA LEU A 214 -0.39 -10.72 -0.48
C LEU A 214 -0.66 -9.62 0.55
N VAL A 215 -0.59 -8.35 0.16
CA VAL A 215 -0.95 -7.24 1.04
C VAL A 215 -2.46 -7.20 1.31
N PHE A 216 -3.28 -7.47 0.32
CA PHE A 216 -4.73 -7.58 0.50
C PHE A 216 -5.08 -8.78 1.38
N THR A 217 -4.44 -9.92 1.16
CA THR A 217 -4.57 -11.11 2.01
C THR A 217 -4.22 -10.75 3.47
N TRP A 218 -3.11 -10.06 3.72
CA TRP A 218 -2.73 -9.57 5.04
C TRP A 218 -3.78 -8.64 5.66
N ALA A 219 -4.25 -7.65 4.91
CA ALA A 219 -5.23 -6.68 5.39
C ALA A 219 -6.57 -7.36 5.75
N TYR A 220 -7.02 -8.30 4.92
CA TYR A 220 -8.27 -9.03 5.16
C TYR A 220 -8.16 -10.02 6.31
N LEU A 221 -7.00 -10.64 6.53
CA LEU A 221 -6.73 -11.40 7.76
C LEU A 221 -6.83 -10.50 9.00
N GLY A 222 -6.35 -9.27 8.93
CA GLY A 222 -6.51 -8.28 9.99
C GLY A 222 -7.97 -7.88 10.24
N ILE A 223 -8.77 -7.69 9.17
CA ILE A 223 -10.21 -7.43 9.30
C ILE A 223 -10.91 -8.65 9.91
N LEU A 224 -10.62 -9.85 9.43
CA LEU A 224 -11.20 -11.09 9.97
C LEU A 224 -10.87 -11.27 11.45
N SER A 225 -9.62 -11.04 11.83
CA SER A 225 -9.17 -11.10 13.22
C SER A 225 -9.99 -10.15 14.12
N ARG A 226 -10.17 -8.88 13.70
CA ARG A 226 -10.99 -7.92 14.46
C ARG A 226 -12.45 -8.33 14.53
N GLN A 227 -13.01 -8.87 13.45
CA GLN A 227 -14.40 -9.33 13.43
C GLN A 227 -14.65 -10.49 14.39
N MET A 228 -13.68 -11.40 14.54
CA MET A 228 -13.85 -12.63 15.31
C MET A 228 -13.34 -12.55 16.75
N SER A 229 -12.36 -11.70 17.07
CA SER A 229 -11.76 -11.64 18.40
C SER A 229 -12.73 -11.13 19.45
N ALA A 230 -12.62 -11.65 20.69
CA ALA A 230 -13.42 -11.21 21.84
C ALA A 230 -13.21 -9.72 22.16
N ASP A 231 -11.95 -9.24 22.03
CA ASP A 231 -11.60 -7.83 22.24
C ASP A 231 -11.93 -6.94 21.02
N GLY A 232 -12.44 -7.54 19.95
CA GLY A 232 -12.89 -6.85 18.74
C GLY A 232 -14.41 -6.78 18.65
N LEU A 233 -14.95 -7.40 17.61
CA LEU A 233 -16.40 -7.40 17.31
C LEU A 233 -17.09 -8.70 17.70
N ALA A 234 -16.37 -9.67 18.29
CA ALA A 234 -16.87 -10.91 18.89
C ALA A 234 -17.86 -11.69 18.00
N GLY A 235 -17.65 -11.73 16.70
CA GLY A 235 -18.49 -12.47 15.76
C GLY A 235 -19.87 -11.86 15.47
N ARG A 236 -20.14 -10.63 15.91
CA ARG A 236 -21.48 -10.01 15.81
C ARG A 236 -22.00 -9.79 14.40
N TYR A 237 -21.12 -9.79 13.38
CA TYR A 237 -21.48 -9.44 12.02
C TYR A 237 -21.20 -10.59 11.03
N PRO A 238 -21.97 -11.69 11.05
CA PRO A 238 -21.69 -12.89 10.27
C PRO A 238 -21.64 -12.62 8.76
N ALA A 239 -22.45 -11.70 8.23
CA ALA A 239 -22.42 -11.32 6.82
C ALA A 239 -21.09 -10.69 6.41
N VAL A 240 -20.50 -9.83 7.26
CA VAL A 240 -19.19 -9.22 7.02
C VAL A 240 -18.10 -10.30 7.09
N ILE A 241 -18.16 -11.19 8.07
CA ILE A 241 -17.21 -12.31 8.23
C ILE A 241 -17.24 -13.19 6.97
N CYS A 242 -18.42 -13.59 6.49
CA CYS A 242 -18.57 -14.39 5.27
C CYS A 242 -17.98 -13.67 4.05
N ALA A 243 -18.25 -12.37 3.89
CA ALA A 243 -17.70 -11.57 2.79
C ALA A 243 -16.16 -11.50 2.84
N VAL A 244 -15.57 -11.34 4.03
CA VAL A 244 -14.12 -11.31 4.21
C VAL A 244 -13.50 -12.68 3.91
N ILE A 245 -14.08 -13.77 4.40
CA ILE A 245 -13.61 -15.14 4.15
C ILE A 245 -13.69 -15.45 2.63
N ALA A 246 -14.81 -15.15 1.98
CA ALA A 246 -14.95 -15.33 0.54
C ALA A 246 -13.90 -14.54 -0.24
N SER A 247 -13.61 -13.30 0.16
CA SER A 247 -12.58 -12.47 -0.44
C SER A 247 -11.18 -13.07 -0.27
N LEU A 248 -10.86 -13.60 0.91
CA LEU A 248 -9.58 -14.29 1.16
C LEU A 248 -9.40 -15.51 0.27
N VAL A 249 -10.46 -16.32 0.10
CA VAL A 249 -10.43 -17.46 -0.82
C VAL A 249 -10.16 -17.01 -2.26
N ILE A 250 -10.82 -15.94 -2.71
CA ILE A 250 -10.61 -15.37 -4.05
C ILE A 250 -9.15 -14.91 -4.22
N TYR A 251 -8.57 -14.19 -3.25
CA TYR A 251 -7.18 -13.76 -3.32
C TYR A 251 -6.22 -14.93 -3.44
N VAL A 252 -6.34 -15.94 -2.59
CA VAL A 252 -5.49 -17.14 -2.63
C VAL A 252 -5.60 -17.88 -3.96
N VAL A 253 -6.81 -18.04 -4.49
CA VAL A 253 -7.03 -18.68 -5.80
C VAL A 253 -6.36 -17.88 -6.92
N VAL A 254 -6.54 -16.56 -6.94
CA VAL A 254 -5.96 -15.70 -7.98
C VAL A 254 -4.43 -15.65 -7.87
N GLU A 255 -3.86 -15.58 -6.67
CA GLU A 255 -2.42 -15.67 -6.46
C GLU A 255 -1.85 -17.00 -6.98
N ALA A 256 -2.52 -18.11 -6.67
CA ALA A 256 -2.13 -19.42 -7.16
C ALA A 256 -2.20 -19.52 -8.70
N MET A 257 -3.23 -18.93 -9.33
CA MET A 257 -3.36 -18.86 -10.79
C MET A 257 -2.21 -18.09 -11.42
N ILE A 258 -1.86 -16.92 -10.86
CA ILE A 258 -0.74 -16.09 -11.34
C ILE A 258 0.59 -16.86 -11.23
N LEU A 259 0.84 -17.50 -10.08
CA LEU A 259 2.06 -18.28 -9.86
C LEU A 259 2.18 -19.48 -10.83
N ARG A 260 1.09 -20.20 -11.04
CA ARG A 260 1.06 -21.29 -12.03
C ARG A 260 1.32 -20.81 -13.45
N GLY A 261 0.68 -19.71 -13.86
CA GLY A 261 0.89 -19.10 -15.17
C GLY A 261 2.33 -18.64 -15.41
N ARG A 262 3.03 -18.15 -14.36
CA ARG A 262 4.45 -17.81 -14.43
C ARG A 262 5.34 -19.04 -14.60
N ARG A 263 5.05 -20.14 -13.88
CA ARG A 263 5.82 -21.39 -13.98
C ARG A 263 5.72 -22.00 -15.39
N VAL A 264 4.52 -22.04 -15.96
CA VAL A 264 4.31 -22.57 -17.33
C VAL A 264 5.08 -21.75 -18.36
N ARG A 265 5.05 -20.42 -18.28
CA ARG A 265 5.81 -19.55 -19.20
C ARG A 265 7.33 -19.72 -19.09
N ASN A 266 7.84 -19.96 -17.88
CA ASN A 266 9.27 -20.17 -17.66
C ASN A 266 9.74 -21.58 -18.05
N ALA A 267 8.83 -22.55 -18.15
CA ALA A 267 9.11 -23.92 -18.55
C ALA A 267 8.94 -24.18 -20.06
N ALA A 268 8.33 -23.27 -20.81
CA ALA A 268 8.21 -23.38 -22.25
C ALA A 268 9.59 -23.17 -22.90
N PRO A 269 10.13 -24.12 -23.68
CA PRO A 269 11.38 -23.94 -24.40
C PRO A 269 11.22 -22.81 -25.42
N THR A 270 12.22 -21.92 -25.48
CA THR A 270 12.37 -20.86 -26.50
C THR A 270 12.75 -21.42 -27.85
#